data_1446410487d6c0aeba5a6425193b83ad
#
_entry.id   1446410487d6c0aeba5a6425193b83ad
#
_cell.length_a   1.000
_cell.length_b   1.000
_cell.length_c   1.000
_cell.angle_alpha   90.00
_cell.angle_beta   90.00
_cell.angle_gamma   90.00
#
_symmetry.space_group_name_H-M   'P 1'
#
loop_
_entity.id
_entity.type
_entity.pdbx_description
1 polymer ?
#
loop_
_entity_poly.entity_id
_entity_poly.type
_entity_poly.pdbx_seq_one_letter_code
_entity_poly.pdbx_strand_id
1 'polypeptide(L)'
;MAGLAAAFGSGSMTNSIEEIERADCIFIIGSNTSVAHPLIATRVYRAKAKGAKVVVADPRKIPMVLQADLHLQHRLGTDVALVNGLMHIILKNGWQDQAFVDERTEKFEELKAVVEKYPPEKVSEITGIPMADLEKAAE
;
A
#
# COMPACT_ATOMS: atom_id res chain seq x y z
N MET A 1 -5.62 0.12 -14.76
CA MET A 1 -5.06 -0.27 -16.09
C MET A 1 -4.05 0.77 -16.58
N ALA A 2 -4.44 2.05 -16.80
CA ALA A 2 -3.52 3.07 -17.32
C ALA A 2 -2.26 3.26 -16.46
N GLY A 3 -2.38 3.31 -15.14
CA GLY A 3 -1.24 3.45 -14.24
C GLY A 3 -0.26 2.27 -14.29
N LEU A 4 -0.77 1.04 -14.32
CA LEU A 4 0.07 -0.15 -14.48
C LEU A 4 0.79 -0.16 -15.83
N ALA A 5 0.09 0.18 -16.91
CA ALA A 5 0.70 0.26 -18.23
C ALA A 5 1.79 1.35 -18.30
N ALA A 6 1.59 2.48 -17.65
CA ALA A 6 2.59 3.55 -17.61
C ALA A 6 3.81 3.18 -16.75
N ALA A 7 3.63 2.46 -15.65
CA ALA A 7 4.72 2.11 -14.73
C ALA A 7 5.46 0.82 -15.15
N PHE A 8 4.74 -0.18 -15.68
CA PHE A 8 5.28 -1.51 -15.95
C PHE A 8 5.16 -1.96 -17.41
N GLY A 9 4.67 -1.09 -18.30
CA GLY A 9 4.48 -1.42 -19.72
C GLY A 9 3.31 -2.36 -20.03
N SER A 10 2.60 -2.85 -19.00
CA SER A 10 1.45 -3.75 -19.14
C SER A 10 0.35 -3.42 -18.15
N GLY A 11 -0.91 -3.61 -18.55
CA GLY A 11 -2.06 -3.46 -17.66
C GLY A 11 -2.37 -4.68 -16.79
N SER A 12 -1.51 -5.69 -16.81
CA SER A 12 -1.64 -6.92 -16.02
C SER A 12 -0.90 -6.82 -14.69
N MET A 13 -1.29 -7.67 -13.73
CA MET A 13 -0.55 -7.84 -12.49
C MET A 13 0.85 -8.40 -12.76
N THR A 14 1.83 -7.98 -11.96
CA THR A 14 3.24 -8.37 -12.13
C THR A 14 3.59 -9.71 -11.50
N ASN A 15 2.75 -10.20 -10.58
CA ASN A 15 2.97 -11.40 -9.78
C ASN A 15 1.84 -12.41 -9.97
N SER A 16 2.08 -13.67 -9.68
CA SER A 16 1.04 -14.68 -9.64
C SER A 16 0.17 -14.58 -8.38
N ILE A 17 -1.08 -15.04 -8.47
CA ILE A 17 -1.98 -15.08 -7.32
C ILE A 17 -1.41 -15.96 -6.18
N GLU A 18 -0.63 -16.96 -6.51
CA GLU A 18 -0.03 -17.88 -5.54
C GLU A 18 1.05 -17.23 -4.69
N GLU A 19 1.75 -16.24 -5.21
CA GLU A 19 2.79 -15.50 -4.49
C GLU A 19 2.25 -14.69 -3.31
N ILE A 20 0.96 -14.36 -3.30
CA ILE A 20 0.30 -13.70 -2.16
C ILE A 20 0.51 -14.49 -0.86
N GLU A 21 0.53 -15.84 -0.93
CA GLU A 21 0.73 -16.69 0.25
C GLU A 21 2.17 -16.69 0.80
N ARG A 22 3.11 -16.07 0.07
CA ARG A 22 4.53 -15.98 0.44
C ARG A 22 4.93 -14.56 0.88
N ALA A 23 4.00 -13.62 0.78
CA ALA A 23 4.27 -12.24 1.16
C ALA A 23 4.37 -12.10 2.68
N ASP A 24 5.33 -11.34 3.17
CA ASP A 24 5.49 -10.98 4.58
C ASP A 24 4.58 -9.82 4.97
N CYS A 25 4.27 -8.93 4.02
CA CYS A 25 3.33 -7.84 4.18
C CYS A 25 2.39 -7.74 2.97
N ILE A 26 1.10 -7.49 3.23
CA ILE A 26 0.07 -7.32 2.20
C ILE A 26 -0.65 -6.01 2.43
N PHE A 27 -0.53 -5.08 1.48
CA PHE A 27 -1.25 -3.82 1.48
C PHE A 27 -2.42 -3.87 0.50
N ILE A 28 -3.64 -3.72 1.01
CA ILE A 28 -4.88 -3.74 0.23
C ILE A 28 -5.47 -2.34 0.23
N ILE A 29 -5.62 -1.74 -0.94
CA ILE A 29 -6.20 -0.40 -1.09
C ILE A 29 -7.38 -0.41 -2.08
N GLY A 30 -8.51 0.20 -1.67
CA GLY A 30 -9.69 0.38 -2.52
C GLY A 30 -10.34 -0.91 -3.02
N SER A 31 -10.14 -2.03 -2.32
CA SER A 31 -10.62 -3.35 -2.75
C SER A 31 -11.39 -4.07 -1.65
N ASN A 32 -12.64 -4.39 -1.90
CA ASN A 32 -13.40 -5.33 -1.06
C ASN A 32 -13.12 -6.78 -1.50
N THR A 33 -11.88 -7.20 -1.30
CA THR A 33 -11.33 -8.45 -1.80
C THR A 33 -12.12 -9.68 -1.34
N SER A 34 -12.64 -9.67 -0.12
CA SER A 34 -13.45 -10.80 0.41
C SER A 34 -14.74 -11.03 -0.36
N VAL A 35 -15.29 -9.99 -0.96
CA VAL A 35 -16.56 -10.06 -1.72
C VAL A 35 -16.31 -10.19 -3.22
N ALA A 36 -15.45 -9.33 -3.77
CA ALA A 36 -15.21 -9.27 -5.20
C ALA A 36 -14.28 -10.40 -5.70
N HIS A 37 -13.34 -10.86 -4.86
CA HIS A 37 -12.33 -11.85 -5.23
C HIS A 37 -12.07 -12.86 -4.09
N PRO A 38 -13.05 -13.74 -3.75
CA PRO A 38 -12.97 -14.60 -2.56
C PRO A 38 -11.80 -15.58 -2.59
N LEU A 39 -11.37 -16.02 -3.77
CA LEU A 39 -10.20 -16.91 -3.90
C LEU A 39 -8.89 -16.16 -3.56
N ILE A 40 -8.79 -14.88 -3.93
CA ILE A 40 -7.66 -14.04 -3.54
C ILE A 40 -7.70 -13.78 -2.03
N ALA A 41 -8.88 -13.46 -1.48
CA ALA A 41 -9.04 -13.29 -0.03
C ALA A 41 -8.58 -14.53 0.75
N THR A 42 -8.88 -15.75 0.25
CA THR A 42 -8.40 -17.00 0.86
C THR A 42 -6.86 -17.06 0.91
N ARG A 43 -6.17 -16.58 -0.15
CA ARG A 43 -4.71 -16.51 -0.16
C ARG A 43 -4.18 -15.51 0.89
N VAL A 44 -4.82 -14.35 1.02
CA VAL A 44 -4.49 -13.36 2.05
C VAL A 44 -4.66 -13.96 3.45
N TYR A 45 -5.77 -14.66 3.71
CA TYR A 45 -6.00 -15.32 5.01
C TYR A 45 -4.95 -16.39 5.31
N ARG A 46 -4.51 -17.15 4.30
CA ARG A 46 -3.44 -18.15 4.46
C ARG A 46 -2.09 -17.48 4.76
N ALA A 47 -1.75 -16.40 4.07
CA ALA A 47 -0.55 -15.61 4.35
C ALA A 47 -0.59 -15.10 5.80
N LYS A 48 -1.71 -14.49 6.20
CA LYS A 48 -1.94 -14.00 7.57
C LYS A 48 -1.75 -15.11 8.61
N ALA A 49 -2.30 -16.30 8.38
CA ALA A 49 -2.14 -17.45 9.27
C ALA A 49 -0.67 -17.92 9.40
N LYS A 50 0.17 -17.60 8.42
CA LYS A 50 1.62 -17.85 8.44
C LYS A 50 2.43 -16.72 9.07
N GLY A 51 1.78 -15.62 9.48
CA GLY A 51 2.42 -14.49 10.15
C GLY A 51 2.55 -13.21 9.31
N ALA A 52 2.11 -13.20 8.06
CA ALA A 52 2.11 -12.01 7.23
C ALA A 52 1.31 -10.87 7.88
N LYS A 53 1.80 -9.65 7.73
CA LYS A 53 1.08 -8.45 8.13
C LYS A 53 0.09 -8.05 7.04
N VAL A 54 -1.10 -7.60 7.45
CA VAL A 54 -2.14 -7.15 6.52
C VAL A 54 -2.57 -5.74 6.88
N VAL A 55 -2.34 -4.81 5.97
CA VAL A 55 -2.79 -3.42 6.08
C VAL A 55 -3.91 -3.19 5.06
N VAL A 56 -5.04 -2.67 5.51
CA VAL A 56 -6.19 -2.36 4.66
C VAL A 56 -6.44 -0.86 4.64
N ALA A 57 -6.41 -0.26 3.45
CA ALA A 57 -6.78 1.13 3.22
C ALA A 57 -8.12 1.17 2.46
N ASP A 58 -9.20 1.44 3.20
CA ASP A 58 -10.55 1.60 2.62
C ASP A 58 -11.35 2.56 3.51
N PRO A 59 -12.09 3.50 2.93
CA PRO A 59 -13.00 4.37 3.70
C PRO A 59 -14.05 3.62 4.51
N ARG A 60 -14.37 2.41 4.12
CA ARG A 60 -15.38 1.55 4.74
C ARG A 60 -14.72 0.47 5.60
N LYS A 61 -15.43 0.05 6.64
CA LYS A 61 -15.07 -1.16 7.40
C LYS A 61 -15.53 -2.42 6.64
N ILE A 62 -14.79 -2.78 5.60
CA ILE A 62 -15.02 -4.00 4.81
C ILE A 62 -14.66 -5.26 5.61
N PRO A 63 -15.17 -6.47 5.24
CA PRO A 63 -14.89 -7.71 5.99
C PRO A 63 -13.40 -8.01 6.17
N MET A 64 -12.55 -7.66 5.21
CA MET A 64 -11.11 -7.86 5.30
C MET A 64 -10.46 -7.11 6.48
N VAL A 65 -11.06 -5.98 6.92
CA VAL A 65 -10.57 -5.20 8.08
C VAL A 65 -10.59 -6.02 9.37
N LEU A 66 -11.50 -6.99 9.51
CA LEU A 66 -11.56 -7.88 10.68
C LEU A 66 -10.33 -8.77 10.81
N GLN A 67 -9.60 -8.97 9.73
CA GLN A 67 -8.38 -9.77 9.67
C GLN A 67 -7.11 -8.91 9.54
N ALA A 68 -7.25 -7.61 9.36
CA ALA A 68 -6.13 -6.70 9.19
C ALA A 68 -5.41 -6.43 10.53
N ASP A 69 -4.10 -6.21 10.45
CA ASP A 69 -3.30 -5.69 11.57
C ASP A 69 -3.49 -4.18 11.73
N LEU A 70 -3.81 -3.50 10.61
CA LEU A 70 -4.06 -2.08 10.59
C LEU A 70 -5.11 -1.72 9.54
N HIS A 71 -6.03 -0.84 9.91
CA HIS A 71 -7.02 -0.26 9.01
C HIS A 71 -6.77 1.25 8.85
N LEU A 72 -6.38 1.66 7.67
CA LEU A 72 -6.23 3.06 7.28
C LEU A 72 -7.57 3.54 6.70
N GLN A 73 -8.44 4.05 7.57
CA GLN A 73 -9.75 4.56 7.17
C GLN A 73 -9.62 6.00 6.65
N HIS A 74 -9.18 6.16 5.42
CA HIS A 74 -8.97 7.47 4.80
C HIS A 74 -10.28 8.06 4.24
N ARG A 75 -10.30 9.38 4.06
CA ARG A 75 -11.41 10.08 3.40
C ARG A 75 -11.46 9.73 1.92
N LEU A 76 -12.67 9.74 1.35
CA LEU A 76 -12.87 9.49 -0.09
C LEU A 76 -12.04 10.47 -0.95
N GLY A 77 -11.40 9.94 -2.00
CA GLY A 77 -10.62 10.73 -2.95
C GLY A 77 -9.23 11.15 -2.45
N THR A 78 -8.76 10.60 -1.33
CA THR A 78 -7.44 10.94 -0.76
C THR A 78 -6.39 9.85 -0.93
N ASP A 79 -6.64 8.85 -1.77
CA ASP A 79 -5.76 7.70 -2.01
C ASP A 79 -4.34 8.15 -2.43
N VAL A 80 -4.26 9.12 -3.35
CA VAL A 80 -2.97 9.64 -3.83
C VAL A 80 -2.16 10.28 -2.71
N ALA A 81 -2.82 11.06 -1.83
CA ALA A 81 -2.15 11.67 -0.68
C ALA A 81 -1.67 10.60 0.31
N LEU A 82 -2.49 9.57 0.56
CA LEU A 82 -2.13 8.45 1.42
C LEU A 82 -0.88 7.72 0.91
N VAL A 83 -0.90 7.29 -0.34
CA VAL A 83 0.22 6.54 -0.93
C VAL A 83 1.50 7.38 -0.97
N ASN A 84 1.42 8.66 -1.38
CA ASN A 84 2.56 9.55 -1.36
C ASN A 84 3.10 9.78 0.06
N GLY A 85 2.22 9.87 1.06
CA GLY A 85 2.61 10.00 2.45
C GLY A 85 3.35 8.78 2.99
N LEU A 86 2.87 7.57 2.68
CA LEU A 86 3.57 6.34 3.04
C LEU A 86 4.95 6.28 2.39
N MET A 87 5.05 6.60 1.09
CA MET A 87 6.34 6.69 0.39
C MET A 87 7.26 7.75 1.03
N HIS A 88 6.73 8.91 1.44
CA HIS A 88 7.50 9.94 2.13
C HIS A 88 8.13 9.40 3.41
N ILE A 89 7.35 8.69 4.23
CA ILE A 89 7.85 8.12 5.50
C ILE A 89 8.93 7.07 5.23
N ILE A 90 8.70 6.17 4.28
CA ILE A 90 9.66 5.14 3.88
C ILE A 90 10.99 5.78 3.43
N LEU A 91 10.94 6.77 2.54
CA LEU A 91 12.14 7.44 2.03
C LEU A 91 12.88 8.25 3.10
N LYS A 92 12.13 8.96 3.97
CA LYS A 92 12.70 9.74 5.06
C LYS A 92 13.47 8.89 6.07
N ASN A 93 12.99 7.66 6.31
CA ASN A 93 13.62 6.72 7.25
C ASN A 93 14.65 5.80 6.59
N GLY A 94 14.82 5.87 5.26
CA GLY A 94 15.76 5.02 4.53
C GLY A 94 15.36 3.54 4.50
N TRP A 95 14.07 3.24 4.53
CA TRP A 95 13.53 1.88 4.54
C TRP A 95 13.32 1.30 3.15
N GLN A 96 13.58 2.07 2.08
CA GLN A 96 13.52 1.58 0.71
C GLN A 96 14.66 0.58 0.43
N ASP A 97 14.39 -0.40 -0.41
CA ASP A 97 15.42 -1.24 -1.00
C ASP A 97 16.20 -0.44 -2.06
N GLN A 98 17.31 0.17 -1.64
CA GLN A 98 18.10 1.04 -2.52
C GLN A 98 18.70 0.27 -3.70
N ALA A 99 19.09 -0.99 -3.52
CA ALA A 99 19.63 -1.81 -4.60
C ALA A 99 18.56 -2.05 -5.68
N PHE A 100 17.33 -2.35 -5.27
CA PHE A 100 16.21 -2.49 -6.19
C PHE A 100 15.90 -1.16 -6.91
N VAL A 101 15.92 -0.04 -6.17
CA VAL A 101 15.69 1.29 -6.77
C VAL A 101 16.72 1.56 -7.87
N ASP A 102 18.01 1.36 -7.60
CA ASP A 102 19.09 1.66 -8.52
C ASP A 102 19.08 0.76 -9.77
N GLU A 103 18.73 -0.51 -9.59
CA GLU A 103 18.77 -1.49 -10.69
C GLU A 103 17.47 -1.55 -11.52
N ARG A 104 16.32 -1.25 -10.91
CA ARG A 104 15.00 -1.63 -11.44
C ARG A 104 14.04 -0.47 -11.64
N THR A 105 14.42 0.76 -11.26
CA THR A 105 13.53 1.91 -11.41
C THR A 105 14.12 3.01 -12.28
N GLU A 106 13.24 3.79 -12.89
CA GLU A 106 13.58 4.99 -13.63
C GLU A 106 12.90 6.20 -12.98
N LYS A 107 13.50 7.39 -13.12
CA LYS A 107 12.93 8.67 -12.67
C LYS A 107 12.66 8.74 -11.16
N PHE A 108 13.46 8.04 -10.36
CA PHE A 108 13.28 8.00 -8.91
C PHE A 108 13.39 9.40 -8.27
N GLU A 109 14.29 10.25 -8.74
CA GLU A 109 14.43 11.63 -8.23
C GLU A 109 13.20 12.50 -8.52
N GLU A 110 12.55 12.29 -9.68
CA GLU A 110 11.29 12.99 -9.99
C GLU A 110 10.18 12.55 -9.04
N LEU A 111 10.08 11.24 -8.74
CA LEU A 111 9.14 10.71 -7.76
C LEU A 111 9.41 11.27 -6.37
N LYS A 112 10.67 11.29 -5.94
CA LYS A 112 11.10 11.81 -4.63
C LYS A 112 10.68 13.28 -4.47
N ALA A 113 10.91 14.11 -5.48
CA ALA A 113 10.53 15.53 -5.46
C ALA A 113 8.99 15.74 -5.35
N VAL A 114 8.19 14.80 -5.85
CA VAL A 114 6.73 14.81 -5.67
C VAL A 114 6.36 14.38 -4.26
N VAL A 115 6.94 13.29 -3.79
CA VAL A 115 6.64 12.68 -2.49
C VAL A 115 7.05 13.59 -1.32
N GLU A 116 8.11 14.37 -1.45
CA GLU A 116 8.52 15.38 -0.46
C GLU A 116 7.44 16.42 -0.13
N LYS A 117 6.48 16.63 -1.02
CA LYS A 117 5.34 17.55 -0.82
C LYS A 117 4.24 16.99 0.08
N TYR A 118 4.39 15.73 0.52
CA TYR A 118 3.41 14.99 1.31
C TYR A 118 3.98 14.56 2.68
N PRO A 119 4.37 15.52 3.54
CA PRO A 119 4.81 15.17 4.88
C PRO A 119 3.66 14.58 5.72
N PRO A 120 3.94 13.75 6.73
CA PRO A 120 2.92 13.01 7.51
C PRO A 120 1.82 13.89 8.09
N GLU A 121 2.17 15.10 8.55
CA GLU A 121 1.22 16.06 9.13
C GLU A 121 0.17 16.47 8.09
N LYS A 122 0.62 16.85 6.90
CA LYS A 122 -0.25 17.24 5.78
C LYS A 122 -1.11 16.06 5.31
N VAL A 123 -0.53 14.87 5.25
CA VAL A 123 -1.25 13.65 4.85
C VAL A 123 -2.31 13.30 5.87
N SER A 124 -2.01 13.40 7.16
CA SER A 124 -2.98 13.20 8.23
C SER A 124 -4.16 14.17 8.13
N GLU A 125 -3.88 15.46 7.86
CA GLU A 125 -4.91 16.48 7.65
C GLU A 125 -5.82 16.15 6.45
N ILE A 126 -5.23 15.76 5.31
CA ILE A 126 -5.96 15.44 4.07
C ILE A 126 -6.77 14.16 4.23
N THR A 127 -6.14 13.09 4.71
CA THR A 127 -6.74 11.74 4.77
C THR A 127 -7.63 11.50 5.96
N GLY A 128 -7.38 12.22 7.07
CA GLY A 128 -8.00 11.99 8.37
C GLY A 128 -7.41 10.81 9.15
N ILE A 129 -6.33 10.20 8.66
CA ILE A 129 -5.64 9.12 9.34
C ILE A 129 -4.67 9.71 10.38
N PRO A 130 -4.62 9.19 11.62
CA PRO A 130 -3.63 9.59 12.61
C PRO A 130 -2.20 9.37 12.12
N MET A 131 -1.27 10.28 12.45
CA MET A 131 0.13 10.18 12.04
C MET A 131 0.77 8.86 12.51
N ALA A 132 0.48 8.42 13.73
CA ALA A 132 1.00 7.16 14.26
C ALA A 132 0.57 5.94 13.43
N ASP A 133 -0.63 5.97 12.83
CA ASP A 133 -1.10 4.89 11.96
C ASP A 133 -0.43 4.95 10.57
N LEU A 134 -0.10 6.15 10.08
CA LEU A 134 0.68 6.32 8.85
C LEU A 134 2.10 5.78 9.03
N GLU A 135 2.75 6.12 10.14
CA GLU A 135 4.10 5.64 10.48
C GLU A 135 4.13 4.12 10.62
N LYS A 136 3.18 3.57 11.39
CA LYS A 136 3.03 2.11 11.56
C LYS A 136 2.75 1.36 10.26
N ALA A 137 2.07 2.00 9.30
CA ALA A 137 1.78 1.39 8.00
C ALA A 137 2.99 1.42 7.06
N ALA A 138 3.88 2.39 7.23
CA ALA A 138 5.08 2.55 6.41
C ALA A 138 6.24 1.65 6.88
N GLU A 139 6.29 1.33 8.19
CA GLU A 139 7.24 0.39 8.81
C GLU A 139 6.97 -1.06 8.37
#